data_f592074b35652b02dd54b1373fe94cdf
#
_entry.id   f592074b35652b02dd54b1373fe94cdf
#
_cell.length_a   1.000
_cell.length_b   1.000
_cell.length_c   1.000
_cell.angle_alpha   90.00
_cell.angle_beta   90.00
_cell.angle_gamma   90.00
#
_symmetry.space_group_name_H-M   'P 1'
#
loop_
_entity.id
_entity.type
_entity.pdbx_description
1 polymer ?
#
loop_
_entity_poly.entity_id
_entity_poly.type
_entity_poly.pdbx_seq_one_letter_code
_entity_poly.pdbx_strand_id
1 'polypeptide(L)'
;YKENSEMCGIAGVINRSKKSVNVGEQMRLMLQGIKHRGPDSTGYAMYGTPLKTGFILRFKISENAAEVKGSAKTEDPEVLKDRKKQVDALMKQHGAKITKQSSSTPYAFRYEFTYKSENLEELAKAIETVEKTEILSIGKGLELIKDLGDATVVADQYGLGKFIGTHGIGHTRMATESDVDIKSAHPYWAFPYQDVAVVHNGQLTNYWGNRRVLERSGYRFNSNCDSEIIAVYIADKM
;
A
#
# COMPACT_ATOMS: atom_id res chain seq x y z
N TYR A 1 -22.45 29.84 -6.96
CA TYR A 1 -21.27 29.09 -7.41
C TYR A 1 -20.80 28.26 -6.21
N LYS A 2 -21.16 26.97 -6.15
CA LYS A 2 -20.45 25.99 -5.32
C LYS A 2 -19.25 25.52 -6.15
N GLU A 3 -18.11 26.14 -5.96
CA GLU A 3 -16.84 25.50 -6.28
C GLU A 3 -16.63 24.40 -5.24
N ASN A 4 -17.12 23.21 -5.56
CA ASN A 4 -16.60 22.00 -4.92
C ASN A 4 -15.18 21.83 -5.45
N SER A 5 -14.19 22.32 -4.71
CA SER A 5 -12.79 21.96 -4.94
C SER A 5 -12.58 20.52 -4.46
N GLU A 6 -13.13 19.58 -5.21
CA GLU A 6 -12.97 18.14 -5.00
C GLU A 6 -11.56 17.77 -5.44
N MET A 7 -10.62 17.79 -4.52
CA MET A 7 -9.21 17.46 -4.77
C MET A 7 -8.68 16.55 -3.67
N CYS A 8 -7.97 15.51 -4.07
CA CYS A 8 -7.25 14.63 -3.15
C CYS A 8 -6.38 15.40 -2.15
N GLY A 9 -6.04 14.79 -1.04
CA GLY A 9 -5.20 15.38 -0.01
C GLY A 9 -3.92 14.58 0.22
N ILE A 10 -2.81 15.28 0.41
CA ILE A 10 -1.52 14.70 0.80
C ILE A 10 -1.08 15.28 2.14
N ALA A 11 -0.53 14.42 2.99
CA ALA A 11 0.17 14.82 4.20
C ALA A 11 1.46 14.01 4.37
N GLY A 12 2.43 14.58 5.06
CA GLY A 12 3.66 13.89 5.40
C GLY A 12 4.30 14.48 6.65
N VAL A 13 4.97 13.63 7.40
CA VAL A 13 5.72 14.01 8.60
C VAL A 13 7.08 13.32 8.62
N ILE A 14 8.10 14.06 9.01
CA ILE A 14 9.43 13.54 9.27
C ILE A 14 9.94 14.01 10.63
N ASN A 15 10.34 13.07 11.46
CA ASN A 15 10.97 13.39 12.74
C ASN A 15 12.48 13.51 12.56
N ARG A 16 12.99 14.73 12.66
CA ARG A 16 14.41 15.06 12.47
C ARG A 16 15.30 14.68 13.66
N SER A 17 14.71 14.33 14.81
CA SER A 17 15.48 13.97 16.02
C SER A 17 16.17 12.61 15.95
N LYS A 18 15.99 11.86 14.87
CA LYS A 18 16.44 10.46 14.69
C LYS A 18 15.89 9.47 15.71
N LYS A 19 15.00 9.89 16.61
CA LYS A 19 14.31 9.01 17.55
C LYS A 19 13.00 8.57 16.94
N SER A 20 12.63 7.32 17.18
CA SER A 20 11.30 6.83 16.83
C SER A 20 10.26 7.47 17.75
N VAL A 21 9.19 7.97 17.18
CA VAL A 21 8.05 8.60 17.85
C VAL A 21 6.75 7.95 17.39
N ASN A 22 5.63 8.29 18.02
CA ASN A 22 4.33 7.85 17.53
C ASN A 22 3.95 8.63 16.25
N VAL A 23 4.60 8.26 15.14
CA VAL A 23 4.36 8.86 13.82
C VAL A 23 3.00 8.45 13.26
N GLY A 24 2.47 7.31 13.71
CA GLY A 24 1.14 6.84 13.28
C GLY A 24 0.03 7.76 13.73
N GLU A 25 0.04 8.20 14.98
CA GLU A 25 -0.96 9.16 15.49
C GLU A 25 -0.83 10.52 14.80
N GLN A 26 0.40 10.97 14.56
CA GLN A 26 0.63 12.23 13.81
C GLN A 26 0.03 12.15 12.41
N MET A 27 0.30 11.08 11.67
CA MET A 27 -0.24 10.88 10.33
C MET A 27 -1.76 10.73 10.32
N ARG A 28 -2.32 9.99 11.32
CA ARG A 28 -3.76 9.85 11.49
C ARG A 28 -4.45 11.20 11.66
N LEU A 29 -3.92 12.05 12.53
CA LEU A 29 -4.47 13.39 12.78
C LEU A 29 -4.33 14.30 11.56
N MET A 30 -3.19 14.28 10.88
CA MET A 30 -2.96 15.10 9.69
C MET A 30 -3.93 14.74 8.56
N LEU A 31 -4.06 13.45 8.23
CA LEU A 31 -4.99 13.02 7.18
C LEU A 31 -6.45 13.19 7.61
N GLN A 32 -6.77 13.02 8.89
CA GLN A 32 -8.10 13.33 9.41
C GLN A 32 -8.48 14.81 9.17
N GLY A 33 -7.53 15.72 9.36
CA GLY A 33 -7.74 17.15 9.09
C GLY A 33 -8.12 17.48 7.64
N ILE A 34 -7.71 16.64 6.70
CA ILE A 34 -7.96 16.81 5.26
C ILE A 34 -8.86 15.71 4.66
N LYS A 35 -9.50 14.85 5.47
CA LYS A 35 -10.28 13.71 4.99
C LYS A 35 -11.46 14.09 4.09
N HIS A 36 -11.99 15.31 4.28
CA HIS A 36 -13.07 15.83 3.44
C HIS A 36 -12.66 16.01 1.96
N ARG A 37 -11.36 16.02 1.68
CA ARG A 37 -10.82 16.13 0.33
C ARG A 37 -10.80 14.80 -0.43
N GLY A 38 -10.89 13.67 0.28
CA GLY A 38 -10.87 12.35 -0.35
C GLY A 38 -11.45 11.27 0.57
N PRO A 39 -12.77 11.12 0.60
CA PRO A 39 -13.43 10.17 1.51
C PRO A 39 -13.45 8.73 0.97
N ASP A 40 -13.08 8.50 -0.31
CA ASP A 40 -13.32 7.23 -0.99
C ASP A 40 -12.27 6.17 -0.66
N SER A 41 -11.00 6.57 -0.61
CA SER A 41 -9.91 5.69 -0.17
C SER A 41 -8.79 6.48 0.49
N THR A 42 -8.09 5.82 1.39
CA THR A 42 -6.96 6.41 2.10
C THR A 42 -5.80 5.43 2.16
N GLY A 43 -4.59 5.97 2.05
CA GLY A 43 -3.40 5.16 2.24
C GLY A 43 -2.30 5.88 3.00
N TYR A 44 -1.49 5.07 3.64
CA TYR A 44 -0.37 5.45 4.48
C TYR A 44 0.87 4.66 4.09
N ALA A 45 2.01 5.31 3.91
CA ALA A 45 3.33 4.70 3.89
C ALA A 45 4.07 5.14 5.15
N MET A 46 4.30 4.18 6.04
CA MET A 46 4.84 4.40 7.38
C MET A 46 6.23 3.77 7.48
N TYR A 47 7.17 4.49 8.06
CA TYR A 47 8.55 4.05 8.17
C TYR A 47 8.90 3.82 9.64
N GLY A 48 8.88 2.55 10.03
CA GLY A 48 9.26 2.07 11.35
C GLY A 48 10.77 1.90 11.50
N THR A 49 11.19 1.33 12.62
CA THR A 49 12.57 0.92 12.80
C THR A 49 12.90 -0.23 11.84
N PRO A 50 13.88 -0.08 10.95
CA PRO A 50 14.22 -1.12 10.00
C PRO A 50 14.64 -2.43 10.70
N LEU A 51 14.16 -3.55 10.18
CA LEU A 51 14.61 -4.86 10.63
C LEU A 51 16.11 -5.03 10.35
N LYS A 52 16.85 -5.55 11.32
CA LYS A 52 18.27 -5.88 11.14
C LYS A 52 18.48 -7.01 10.13
N THR A 53 17.56 -7.98 10.14
CA THR A 53 17.56 -9.13 9.23
C THR A 53 16.13 -9.37 8.73
N GLY A 54 16.01 -9.79 7.47
CA GLY A 54 14.69 -10.08 6.86
C GLY A 54 13.96 -8.84 6.39
N PHE A 55 12.66 -9.03 6.16
CA PHE A 55 11.78 -8.08 5.49
C PHE A 55 10.41 -8.06 6.14
N ILE A 56 9.70 -6.96 5.95
CA ILE A 56 8.28 -6.80 6.26
C ILE A 56 7.53 -6.84 4.94
N LEU A 57 6.56 -7.74 4.83
CA LEU A 57 5.62 -7.84 3.72
C LEU A 57 4.25 -7.36 4.20
N ARG A 58 3.67 -6.41 3.47
CA ARG A 58 2.25 -6.04 3.57
C ARG A 58 1.55 -6.48 2.31
N PHE A 59 0.45 -7.21 2.45
CA PHE A 59 -0.34 -7.68 1.33
C PHE A 59 -1.81 -7.85 1.70
N LYS A 60 -2.65 -7.88 0.67
CA LYS A 60 -4.08 -8.18 0.74
C LYS A 60 -4.39 -9.38 -0.15
N ILE A 61 -5.44 -10.13 0.21
CA ILE A 61 -5.96 -11.28 -0.53
C ILE A 61 -7.41 -11.09 -0.98
N SER A 62 -7.91 -9.88 -0.88
CA SER A 62 -9.24 -9.46 -1.34
C SER A 62 -9.27 -7.96 -1.54
N GLU A 63 -10.11 -7.54 -2.46
CA GLU A 63 -10.54 -6.16 -2.60
C GLU A 63 -11.80 -6.00 -1.76
N ASN A 64 -11.73 -5.30 -0.64
CA ASN A 64 -12.91 -5.03 0.16
C ASN A 64 -13.76 -3.96 -0.53
N ALA A 65 -14.67 -4.39 -1.37
CA ALA A 65 -15.71 -3.53 -1.94
C ALA A 65 -16.89 -3.30 -0.96
N ALA A 66 -16.75 -3.74 0.30
CA ALA A 66 -17.88 -4.01 1.19
C ALA A 66 -18.57 -2.78 1.76
N GLU A 67 -18.04 -1.56 1.63
CA GLU A 67 -18.64 -0.41 2.29
C GLU A 67 -19.00 0.78 1.39
N VAL A 68 -18.79 0.67 0.09
CA VAL A 68 -19.27 1.70 -0.83
C VAL A 68 -20.74 1.44 -1.15
N LYS A 69 -21.62 2.18 -0.47
CA LYS A 69 -23.07 2.25 -0.73
C LYS A 69 -23.87 0.95 -0.52
N GLY A 70 -23.74 0.30 0.63
CA GLY A 70 -24.81 -0.63 1.09
C GLY A 70 -24.88 -1.99 0.41
N SER A 71 -23.86 -2.43 -0.32
CA SER A 71 -23.75 -3.79 -0.83
C SER A 71 -22.48 -4.48 -0.29
N ALA A 72 -22.52 -4.80 0.99
CA ALA A 72 -21.48 -5.59 1.63
C ALA A 72 -21.58 -7.06 1.17
N LYS A 73 -20.86 -7.43 0.13
CA LYS A 73 -20.48 -8.84 -0.07
C LYS A 73 -19.06 -9.00 0.42
N THR A 74 -18.90 -9.26 1.72
CA THR A 74 -17.67 -9.85 2.25
C THR A 74 -17.43 -11.17 1.54
N GLU A 75 -16.22 -11.39 1.04
CA GLU A 75 -15.87 -12.70 0.50
C GLU A 75 -15.98 -13.77 1.58
N ASP A 76 -16.34 -15.00 1.15
CA ASP A 76 -16.46 -16.16 2.02
C ASP A 76 -15.17 -16.35 2.85
N PRO A 77 -15.24 -16.45 4.18
CA PRO A 77 -14.09 -16.67 5.04
C PRO A 77 -13.24 -17.89 4.66
N GLU A 78 -13.83 -18.94 4.10
CA GLU A 78 -13.07 -20.11 3.64
C GLU A 78 -12.26 -19.80 2.38
N VAL A 79 -12.75 -18.96 1.49
CA VAL A 79 -12.00 -18.49 0.31
C VAL A 79 -10.80 -17.65 0.74
N LEU A 80 -10.99 -16.72 1.69
CA LEU A 80 -9.88 -15.91 2.23
C LEU A 80 -8.83 -16.81 2.92
N LYS A 81 -9.26 -17.79 3.68
CA LYS A 81 -8.37 -18.74 4.36
C LYS A 81 -7.58 -19.59 3.36
N ASP A 82 -8.20 -19.99 2.26
CA ASP A 82 -7.53 -20.77 1.21
C ASP A 82 -6.49 -19.92 0.49
N ARG A 83 -6.81 -18.69 0.07
CA ARG A 83 -5.85 -17.77 -0.53
C ARG A 83 -4.65 -17.49 0.39
N LYS A 84 -4.91 -17.28 1.69
CA LYS A 84 -3.82 -17.13 2.66
C LYS A 84 -2.92 -18.36 2.71
N LYS A 85 -3.49 -19.56 2.70
CA LYS A 85 -2.70 -20.82 2.68
C LYS A 85 -1.86 -20.93 1.40
N GLN A 86 -2.40 -20.51 0.25
CA GLN A 86 -1.66 -20.50 -1.00
C GLN A 86 -0.45 -19.54 -0.92
N VAL A 87 -0.62 -18.32 -0.37
CA VAL A 87 0.49 -17.39 -0.14
C VAL A 87 1.54 -18.01 0.79
N ASP A 88 1.12 -18.60 1.92
CA ASP A 88 2.03 -19.24 2.88
C ASP A 88 2.83 -20.38 2.22
N ALA A 89 2.18 -21.18 1.38
CA ALA A 89 2.81 -22.28 0.63
C ALA A 89 3.83 -21.76 -0.39
N LEU A 90 3.50 -20.72 -1.16
CA LEU A 90 4.41 -20.08 -2.11
C LEU A 90 5.63 -19.49 -1.42
N MET A 91 5.44 -18.76 -0.31
CA MET A 91 6.56 -18.25 0.47
C MET A 91 7.51 -19.37 0.92
N LYS A 92 6.95 -20.47 1.44
CA LYS A 92 7.74 -21.65 1.84
C LYS A 92 8.46 -22.30 0.65
N GLN A 93 7.77 -22.45 -0.47
CA GLN A 93 8.33 -23.05 -1.70
C GLN A 93 9.53 -22.27 -2.23
N HIS A 94 9.47 -20.92 -2.16
CA HIS A 94 10.56 -20.04 -2.53
C HIS A 94 11.66 -19.92 -1.45
N GLY A 95 11.54 -20.64 -0.33
CA GLY A 95 12.53 -20.65 0.74
C GLY A 95 12.44 -19.45 1.70
N ALA A 96 11.36 -18.67 1.65
CA ALA A 96 11.09 -17.63 2.62
C ALA A 96 10.59 -18.24 3.94
N LYS A 97 11.13 -17.79 5.07
CA LYS A 97 10.73 -18.26 6.40
C LYS A 97 9.99 -17.15 7.13
N ILE A 98 8.68 -17.33 7.33
CA ILE A 98 7.86 -16.41 8.11
C ILE A 98 8.27 -16.53 9.59
N THR A 99 8.64 -15.40 10.19
CA THR A 99 9.05 -15.32 11.61
C THR A 99 7.97 -14.72 12.50
N LYS A 100 7.15 -13.83 11.93
CA LYS A 100 6.01 -13.22 12.62
C LYS A 100 4.91 -12.93 11.63
N GLN A 101 3.66 -13.09 12.06
CA GLN A 101 2.50 -12.73 11.27
C GLN A 101 1.46 -12.03 12.13
N SER A 102 0.75 -11.08 11.53
CA SER A 102 -0.40 -10.42 12.11
C SER A 102 -1.37 -9.98 11.01
N SER A 103 -2.61 -9.76 11.38
CA SER A 103 -3.64 -9.21 10.50
C SER A 103 -4.45 -8.18 11.26
N SER A 104 -4.87 -7.13 10.58
CA SER A 104 -5.79 -6.14 11.12
C SER A 104 -7.21 -6.37 10.61
N THR A 105 -7.34 -7.08 9.48
CA THR A 105 -8.60 -7.45 8.83
C THR A 105 -8.52 -8.90 8.38
N PRO A 106 -9.65 -9.55 8.04
CA PRO A 106 -9.63 -10.93 7.51
C PRO A 106 -8.87 -11.09 6.19
N TYR A 107 -8.63 -10.00 5.47
CA TYR A 107 -8.06 -10.00 4.12
C TYR A 107 -6.72 -9.27 3.99
N ALA A 108 -6.22 -8.60 5.03
CA ALA A 108 -4.97 -7.85 4.99
C ALA A 108 -3.98 -8.32 6.06
N PHE A 109 -2.76 -8.59 5.64
CA PHE A 109 -1.75 -9.26 6.45
C PHE A 109 -0.44 -8.46 6.51
N ARG A 110 0.26 -8.66 7.60
CA ARG A 110 1.62 -8.20 7.85
C ARG A 110 2.47 -9.39 8.25
N TYR A 111 3.50 -9.68 7.46
CA TYR A 111 4.48 -10.72 7.77
C TYR A 111 5.87 -10.12 7.97
N GLU A 112 6.59 -10.62 8.98
CA GLU A 112 8.04 -10.51 9.04
C GLU A 112 8.60 -11.85 8.58
N PHE A 113 9.58 -11.84 7.68
CA PHE A 113 10.13 -13.05 7.12
C PHE A 113 11.62 -12.90 6.81
N THR A 114 12.35 -14.00 6.84
CA THR A 114 13.72 -14.07 6.35
C THR A 114 13.75 -14.76 5.00
N TYR A 115 14.58 -14.23 4.11
CA TYR A 115 14.72 -14.74 2.76
C TYR A 115 16.20 -14.74 2.36
N LYS A 116 16.69 -15.86 1.85
CA LYS A 116 18.11 -16.02 1.48
C LYS A 116 18.43 -15.50 0.08
N SER A 117 17.43 -15.46 -0.79
CA SER A 117 17.57 -14.93 -2.15
C SER A 117 17.38 -13.42 -2.13
N GLU A 118 18.26 -12.70 -2.82
CA GLU A 118 18.11 -11.26 -3.05
C GLU A 118 17.02 -10.96 -4.08
N ASN A 119 16.46 -11.98 -4.74
CA ASN A 119 15.43 -11.83 -5.75
C ASN A 119 14.01 -11.72 -5.14
N LEU A 120 13.77 -10.63 -4.42
CA LEU A 120 12.44 -10.31 -3.87
C LEU A 120 11.37 -10.15 -4.96
N GLU A 121 11.79 -9.78 -6.15
CA GLU A 121 10.88 -9.60 -7.30
C GLU A 121 10.23 -10.93 -7.70
N GLU A 122 11.01 -12.02 -7.74
CA GLU A 122 10.49 -13.35 -8.09
C GLU A 122 9.47 -13.82 -7.03
N LEU A 123 9.80 -13.66 -5.75
CA LEU A 123 8.89 -13.99 -4.66
C LEU A 123 7.60 -13.16 -4.73
N ALA A 124 7.72 -11.86 -4.98
CA ALA A 124 6.56 -10.98 -5.10
C ALA A 124 5.66 -11.39 -6.27
N LYS A 125 6.25 -11.64 -7.45
CA LYS A 125 5.51 -12.13 -8.62
C LYS A 125 4.80 -13.46 -8.35
N ALA A 126 5.46 -14.38 -7.64
CA ALA A 126 4.86 -15.66 -7.26
C ALA A 126 3.65 -15.47 -6.32
N ILE A 127 3.79 -14.64 -5.29
CA ILE A 127 2.69 -14.36 -4.35
C ILE A 127 1.47 -13.77 -5.08
N GLU A 128 1.68 -12.84 -6.01
CA GLU A 128 0.61 -12.18 -6.76
C GLU A 128 -0.03 -13.07 -7.84
N THR A 129 0.41 -14.32 -8.03
CA THR A 129 -0.32 -15.32 -8.83
C THR A 129 -1.57 -15.82 -8.11
N VAL A 130 -1.64 -15.68 -6.79
CA VAL A 130 -2.85 -16.02 -6.02
C VAL A 130 -3.93 -14.99 -6.35
N GLU A 131 -5.11 -15.49 -6.69
CA GLU A 131 -6.24 -14.67 -7.10
C GLU A 131 -6.53 -13.53 -6.10
N LYS A 132 -6.78 -12.32 -6.60
CA LYS A 132 -7.06 -11.10 -5.83
C LYS A 132 -6.01 -10.74 -4.77
N THR A 133 -4.81 -11.29 -4.90
CA THR A 133 -3.70 -10.92 -4.02
C THR A 133 -2.98 -9.71 -4.58
N GLU A 134 -2.73 -8.74 -3.72
CA GLU A 134 -1.96 -7.54 -4.00
C GLU A 134 -0.88 -7.37 -2.94
N ILE A 135 0.37 -7.24 -3.36
CA ILE A 135 1.46 -6.82 -2.47
C ILE A 135 1.44 -5.30 -2.38
N LEU A 136 1.31 -4.80 -1.17
CA LEU A 136 1.34 -3.36 -0.89
C LEU A 136 2.76 -2.86 -0.75
N SER A 137 3.61 -3.59 -0.02
CA SER A 137 5.05 -3.28 0.10
C SER A 137 5.85 -4.47 0.60
N ILE A 138 7.13 -4.52 0.18
CA ILE A 138 8.17 -5.31 0.84
C ILE A 138 9.30 -4.35 1.19
N GLY A 139 9.68 -4.27 2.47
CA GLY A 139 10.72 -3.37 2.93
C GLY A 139 11.36 -3.85 4.22
N LYS A 140 12.37 -3.12 4.69
CA LYS A 140 12.94 -3.33 6.02
C LYS A 140 12.24 -2.50 7.09
N GLY A 141 11.79 -1.30 6.73
CA GLY A 141 11.11 -0.36 7.63
C GLY A 141 9.80 0.20 7.08
N LEU A 142 9.60 0.16 5.76
CA LEU A 142 8.37 0.60 5.12
C LEU A 142 7.23 -0.38 5.36
N GLU A 143 6.12 0.16 5.78
CA GLU A 143 4.83 -0.52 5.83
C GLU A 143 3.79 0.33 5.09
N LEU A 144 3.36 -0.13 3.93
CA LEU A 144 2.33 0.53 3.15
C LEU A 144 0.98 -0.10 3.44
N ILE A 145 0.02 0.76 3.74
CA ILE A 145 -1.36 0.40 4.08
C ILE A 145 -2.27 1.29 3.25
N LYS A 146 -3.18 0.70 2.50
CA LYS A 146 -4.22 1.43 1.78
C LYS A 146 -5.51 0.64 1.79
N ASP A 147 -6.62 1.34 1.94
CA ASP A 147 -7.95 0.74 1.90
C ASP A 147 -9.02 1.75 1.49
N LEU A 148 -10.22 1.23 1.24
CA LEU A 148 -11.42 2.05 1.02
C LEU A 148 -11.85 2.69 2.33
N GLY A 149 -12.34 3.91 2.24
CA GLY A 149 -12.82 4.69 3.36
C GLY A 149 -11.96 5.90 3.71
N ASP A 150 -12.49 6.72 4.59
CA ASP A 150 -11.80 7.94 5.03
C ASP A 150 -10.58 7.64 5.92
N ALA A 151 -9.76 8.65 6.10
CA ALA A 151 -8.51 8.55 6.83
C ALA A 151 -8.65 8.00 8.26
N THR A 152 -9.76 8.32 8.94
CA THR A 152 -9.99 7.86 10.32
C THR A 152 -10.34 6.38 10.33
N VAL A 153 -11.26 5.97 9.45
CA VAL A 153 -11.70 4.57 9.32
C VAL A 153 -10.50 3.67 9.03
N VAL A 154 -9.71 4.01 8.01
CA VAL A 154 -8.54 3.19 7.63
C VAL A 154 -7.49 3.17 8.75
N ALA A 155 -7.17 4.32 9.36
CA ALA A 155 -6.19 4.37 10.44
C ALA A 155 -6.61 3.53 11.66
N ASP A 156 -7.87 3.59 12.07
CA ASP A 156 -8.39 2.86 13.22
C ASP A 156 -8.46 1.35 12.92
N GLN A 157 -8.90 0.97 11.72
CA GLN A 157 -8.97 -0.42 11.27
C GLN A 157 -7.60 -1.12 11.29
N TYR A 158 -6.55 -0.41 10.91
CA TYR A 158 -5.18 -0.94 10.89
C TYR A 158 -4.37 -0.61 12.16
N GLY A 159 -4.98 0.03 13.15
CA GLY A 159 -4.32 0.36 14.42
C GLY A 159 -3.14 1.31 14.29
N LEU A 160 -3.17 2.19 13.26
CA LEU A 160 -2.06 3.08 12.93
C LEU A 160 -1.74 4.09 14.03
N GLY A 161 -2.71 4.48 14.87
CA GLY A 161 -2.48 5.37 15.99
C GLY A 161 -1.39 4.91 16.99
N LYS A 162 -0.96 3.65 16.92
CA LYS A 162 0.12 3.08 17.76
C LYS A 162 1.43 2.84 17.01
N PHE A 163 1.51 3.25 15.75
CA PHE A 163 2.69 3.00 14.93
C PHE A 163 3.88 3.89 15.33
N ILE A 164 4.96 3.25 15.76
CA ILE A 164 6.20 3.92 16.16
C ILE A 164 7.18 3.92 15.00
N GLY A 165 7.63 5.10 14.61
CA GLY A 165 8.52 5.26 13.46
C GLY A 165 9.21 6.62 13.40
N THR A 166 9.82 6.90 12.27
CA THR A 166 10.60 8.13 12.05
C THR A 166 9.92 9.11 11.10
N HIS A 167 9.17 8.62 10.16
CA HIS A 167 8.44 9.44 9.18
C HIS A 167 7.28 8.66 8.55
N GLY A 168 6.42 9.37 7.86
CA GLY A 168 5.32 8.80 7.08
C GLY A 168 4.82 9.80 6.05
N ILE A 169 4.23 9.27 5.00
CA ILE A 169 3.46 9.99 3.99
C ILE A 169 2.10 9.33 3.82
N GLY A 170 1.11 10.10 3.43
CA GLY A 170 -0.23 9.56 3.24
C GLY A 170 -1.06 10.40 2.28
N HIS A 171 -2.13 9.78 1.81
CA HIS A 171 -2.98 10.35 0.79
C HIS A 171 -4.45 10.00 1.07
N THR A 172 -5.33 10.98 0.86
CA THR A 172 -6.78 10.79 0.82
C THR A 172 -7.24 11.00 -0.61
N ARG A 173 -7.92 10.00 -1.19
CA ARG A 173 -8.34 10.01 -2.60
C ARG A 173 -9.84 10.23 -2.72
N MET A 174 -10.19 11.10 -3.66
CA MET A 174 -11.52 11.18 -4.23
C MET A 174 -11.50 10.57 -5.63
N ALA A 175 -12.35 9.61 -5.90
CA ALA A 175 -12.50 9.00 -7.21
C ALA A 175 -13.40 9.89 -8.08
N THR A 176 -12.83 10.54 -9.09
CA THR A 176 -13.57 11.45 -9.99
C THR A 176 -13.99 10.77 -11.28
N GLU A 177 -13.14 9.95 -11.88
CA GLU A 177 -13.37 9.37 -13.22
C GLU A 177 -13.09 7.86 -13.29
N SER A 178 -12.48 7.27 -12.27
CA SER A 178 -12.16 5.84 -12.22
C SER A 178 -12.96 5.15 -11.13
N ASP A 179 -13.15 3.85 -11.28
CA ASP A 179 -13.72 3.02 -10.23
C ASP A 179 -13.00 3.22 -8.89
N VAL A 180 -13.78 3.15 -7.81
CA VAL A 180 -13.22 3.21 -6.45
C VAL A 180 -12.59 1.85 -6.17
N ASP A 181 -11.32 1.72 -6.54
CA ASP A 181 -10.52 0.52 -6.29
C ASP A 181 -9.30 0.83 -5.43
N ILE A 182 -8.83 -0.17 -4.71
CA ILE A 182 -7.66 -0.05 -3.82
C ILE A 182 -6.37 0.06 -4.62
N LYS A 183 -6.29 -0.56 -5.81
CA LYS A 183 -5.08 -0.55 -6.65
C LYS A 183 -4.73 0.86 -7.11
N SER A 184 -5.76 1.66 -7.39
CA SER A 184 -5.60 3.08 -7.76
C SER A 184 -5.40 4.00 -6.55
N ALA A 185 -5.48 3.51 -5.31
CA ALA A 185 -5.21 4.29 -4.12
C ALA A 185 -3.70 4.47 -3.90
N HIS A 186 -3.30 5.68 -3.49
CA HIS A 186 -1.94 5.98 -3.03
C HIS A 186 -1.73 5.53 -1.58
N PRO A 187 -0.46 5.34 -1.14
CA PRO A 187 0.80 5.47 -1.87
C PRO A 187 1.07 4.32 -2.84
N TYR A 188 2.01 4.56 -3.78
CA TYR A 188 2.58 3.52 -4.64
C TYR A 188 3.96 3.10 -4.15
N TRP A 189 4.19 1.80 -4.05
CA TRP A 189 5.50 1.22 -3.79
C TRP A 189 6.33 1.20 -5.08
N ALA A 190 7.58 1.66 -4.99
CA ALA A 190 8.52 1.61 -6.12
C ALA A 190 9.11 0.20 -6.27
N PHE A 191 8.26 -0.74 -6.66
CA PHE A 191 8.63 -2.15 -6.88
C PHE A 191 9.79 -2.29 -7.90
N PRO A 192 10.80 -3.12 -7.65
CA PRO A 192 10.97 -4.03 -6.50
C PRO A 192 11.82 -3.45 -5.35
N TYR A 193 12.10 -2.15 -5.35
CA TYR A 193 13.00 -1.52 -4.39
C TYR A 193 12.37 -1.36 -3.02
N GLN A 194 13.13 -1.73 -1.99
CA GLN A 194 12.69 -1.69 -0.61
C GLN A 194 12.63 -0.25 -0.11
N ASP A 195 11.67 0.00 0.79
CA ASP A 195 11.57 1.25 1.55
C ASP A 195 11.40 2.52 0.70
N VAL A 196 10.86 2.41 -0.52
CA VAL A 196 10.54 3.53 -1.39
C VAL A 196 9.05 3.56 -1.72
N ALA A 197 8.38 4.64 -1.35
CA ALA A 197 6.97 4.86 -1.65
C ALA A 197 6.71 6.30 -2.10
N VAL A 198 5.69 6.49 -2.93
CA VAL A 198 5.34 7.77 -3.54
C VAL A 198 3.88 8.10 -3.33
N VAL A 199 3.59 9.35 -3.03
CA VAL A 199 2.26 9.95 -3.12
C VAL A 199 2.29 11.11 -4.11
N HIS A 200 1.23 11.27 -4.87
CA HIS A 200 1.11 12.35 -5.84
C HIS A 200 -0.34 12.87 -5.86
N ASN A 201 -0.49 14.14 -6.06
CA ASN A 201 -1.78 14.78 -6.29
C ASN A 201 -1.66 15.69 -7.51
N GLY A 202 -2.14 15.23 -8.64
CA GLY A 202 -2.03 15.89 -9.93
C GLY A 202 -2.27 14.94 -11.08
N GLN A 203 -1.97 15.38 -12.29
CA GLN A 203 -2.06 14.58 -13.51
C GLN A 203 -0.73 14.64 -14.27
N LEU A 204 -0.27 13.50 -14.74
CA LEU A 204 0.92 13.41 -15.55
C LEU A 204 0.58 13.53 -17.03
N THR A 205 1.23 14.48 -17.69
CA THR A 205 1.16 14.59 -19.15
C THR A 205 1.87 13.41 -19.82
N ASN A 206 1.39 13.02 -21.02
CA ASN A 206 1.95 11.91 -21.79
C ASN A 206 2.01 10.55 -21.03
N TYR A 207 1.04 10.31 -20.14
CA TYR A 207 0.95 9.09 -19.35
C TYR A 207 1.15 7.82 -20.18
N TRP A 208 0.33 7.62 -21.21
CA TRP A 208 0.35 6.42 -22.04
C TRP A 208 1.67 6.24 -22.82
N GLY A 209 2.31 7.34 -23.21
CA GLY A 209 3.62 7.31 -23.85
C GLY A 209 4.68 6.78 -22.90
N ASN A 210 4.77 7.36 -21.72
CA ASN A 210 5.75 6.98 -20.69
C ASN A 210 5.50 5.55 -20.18
N ARG A 211 4.24 5.17 -19.93
CA ARG A 211 3.88 3.81 -19.51
C ARG A 211 4.37 2.76 -20.51
N ARG A 212 4.09 2.93 -21.79
CA ARG A 212 4.53 2.00 -22.83
C ARG A 212 6.05 1.82 -22.91
N VAL A 213 6.82 2.89 -22.65
CA VAL A 213 8.28 2.80 -22.58
C VAL A 213 8.72 1.93 -21.42
N LEU A 214 8.20 2.16 -20.22
CA LEU A 214 8.54 1.39 -19.02
C LEU A 214 8.07 -0.07 -19.13
N GLU A 215 6.88 -0.32 -19.67
CA GLU A 215 6.39 -1.69 -19.91
C GLU A 215 7.29 -2.46 -20.89
N ARG A 216 7.81 -1.81 -21.95
CA ARG A 216 8.79 -2.42 -22.88
C ARG A 216 10.14 -2.70 -22.20
N SER A 217 10.49 -1.95 -21.17
CA SER A 217 11.67 -2.20 -20.33
C SER A 217 11.43 -3.30 -19.28
N GLY A 218 10.24 -3.93 -19.28
CA GLY A 218 9.92 -5.06 -18.39
C GLY A 218 9.22 -4.66 -17.08
N TYR A 219 8.95 -3.38 -16.86
CA TYR A 219 8.23 -2.93 -15.68
C TYR A 219 6.74 -3.26 -15.79
N ARG A 220 6.14 -3.56 -14.64
CA ARG A 220 4.73 -3.88 -14.51
C ARG A 220 3.99 -2.76 -13.78
N PHE A 221 2.76 -2.53 -14.20
CA PHE A 221 1.82 -1.61 -13.54
C PHE A 221 0.65 -2.40 -12.98
N ASN A 222 0.24 -2.07 -11.75
CA ASN A 222 -0.86 -2.73 -11.05
C ASN A 222 -2.17 -1.94 -11.15
N SER A 223 -2.10 -0.66 -11.54
CA SER A 223 -3.26 0.22 -11.68
C SER A 223 -3.27 0.96 -13.02
N ASN A 224 -4.35 1.67 -13.28
CA ASN A 224 -4.45 2.63 -14.38
C ASN A 224 -4.23 4.08 -13.92
N CYS A 225 -3.83 4.29 -12.68
CA CYS A 225 -3.51 5.62 -12.17
C CYS A 225 -2.17 6.11 -12.74
N ASP A 226 -2.17 7.31 -13.29
CA ASP A 226 -0.98 7.94 -13.88
C ASP A 226 0.15 8.12 -12.86
N SER A 227 -0.18 8.35 -11.62
CA SER A 227 0.78 8.56 -10.53
C SER A 227 1.65 7.34 -10.22
N GLU A 228 1.21 6.12 -10.56
CA GLU A 228 2.02 4.91 -10.42
C GLU A 228 3.31 4.98 -11.26
N ILE A 229 3.28 5.70 -12.39
CA ILE A 229 4.47 5.93 -13.22
C ILE A 229 5.62 6.54 -12.41
N ILE A 230 5.34 7.43 -11.46
CA ILE A 230 6.39 8.07 -10.67
C ILE A 230 7.16 7.02 -9.86
N ALA A 231 6.46 6.08 -9.24
CA ALA A 231 7.07 5.00 -8.48
C ALA A 231 7.89 4.07 -9.40
N VAL A 232 7.32 3.69 -10.55
CA VAL A 232 7.99 2.84 -11.54
C VAL A 232 9.18 3.54 -12.16
N TYR A 233 9.08 4.83 -12.47
CA TYR A 233 10.20 5.63 -13.00
C TYR A 233 11.34 5.75 -11.99
N ILE A 234 11.04 5.94 -10.70
CA ILE A 234 12.07 5.92 -9.65
C ILE A 234 12.75 4.56 -9.62
N ALA A 235 11.98 3.47 -9.70
CA ALA A 235 12.54 2.12 -9.76
C ALA A 235 13.45 1.91 -10.97
N ASP A 236 13.09 2.47 -12.14
CA ASP A 236 13.91 2.41 -13.36
C ASP A 236 15.27 3.15 -13.23
N LYS A 237 15.35 4.14 -12.33
CA LYS A 237 16.56 4.95 -12.13
C LYS A 237 17.42 4.52 -10.95
N MET A 238 16.95 3.59 -10.12
CA MET A 238 17.71 3.03 -8.99
C MET A 238 18.51 1.79 -9.36
#